data_b97cd975fba8e364944c82b517c15ab8
#
_entry.id   b97cd975fba8e364944c82b517c15ab8
#
_cell.length_a   1.000
_cell.length_b   1.000
_cell.length_c   1.000
_cell.angle_alpha   90.00
_cell.angle_beta   90.00
_cell.angle_gamma   90.00
#
_symmetry.space_group_name_H-M   'P 1'
#
loop_
_entity.id
_entity.type
_entity.pdbx_description
1 polymer ?
#
loop_
_entity_poly.entity_id
_entity_poly.type
_entity_poly.pdbx_seq_one_letter_code
_entity_poly.pdbx_strand_id
1 'polypeptide(L)'
;KVAGMYMMMTRKGPVFFGDTTVNVNPTAEELVDITLLLDRNVKKFSIQPRIALLSYSNFGSNEGPVPEKIRKAVRILHDQHPDIMVDGDMQGNFAINGALLNDNYPFSRLSGGPANTLVFPNLESGNIAYKLLQELGGAEAIGPILMGLKKPVHIVQLGSSVREIVN
;
A
#
# COMPACT_ATOMS: atom_id res chain seq x y z
N LYS A 1 16.71 -2.97 -1.18
CA LYS A 1 15.40 -3.50 -1.53
C LYS A 1 14.80 -2.73 -2.69
N VAL A 2 14.14 -3.42 -3.61
CA VAL A 2 13.41 -2.83 -4.75
C VAL A 2 11.96 -3.26 -4.66
N ALA A 3 11.03 -2.36 -4.92
CA ALA A 3 9.60 -2.64 -4.94
C ALA A 3 8.91 -1.78 -6.00
N GLY A 4 7.72 -2.19 -6.41
CA GLY A 4 6.91 -1.46 -7.37
C GLY A 4 5.72 -0.77 -6.72
N MET A 5 5.44 0.43 -7.17
CA MET A 5 4.32 1.24 -6.68
C MET A 5 3.43 1.64 -7.85
N TYR A 6 2.11 1.59 -7.64
CA TYR A 6 1.14 2.25 -8.51
C TYR A 6 0.48 3.40 -7.76
N MET A 7 0.33 4.52 -8.46
CA MET A 7 -0.55 5.60 -8.01
C MET A 7 -1.89 5.43 -8.71
N MET A 8 -2.92 5.17 -7.93
CA MET A 8 -4.30 5.03 -8.43
C MET A 8 -5.03 6.35 -8.26
N MET A 9 -5.42 6.97 -9.36
CA MET A 9 -6.21 8.21 -9.34
C MET A 9 -7.68 7.84 -9.19
N THR A 10 -8.19 7.97 -7.97
CA THR A 10 -9.58 7.65 -7.64
C THR A 10 -10.42 8.92 -7.48
N ARG A 11 -11.75 8.75 -7.35
CA ARG A 11 -12.66 9.88 -7.05
C ARG A 11 -12.36 10.54 -5.71
N LYS A 12 -11.72 9.82 -4.78
CA LYS A 12 -11.33 10.32 -3.45
C LYS A 12 -9.90 10.86 -3.42
N GLY A 13 -9.26 10.99 -4.58
CA GLY A 13 -7.88 11.42 -4.71
C GLY A 13 -6.91 10.27 -4.96
N PRO A 14 -5.59 10.54 -4.94
CA PRO A 14 -4.59 9.52 -5.19
C PRO A 14 -4.48 8.52 -4.04
N VAL A 15 -4.40 7.24 -4.39
CA VAL A 15 -4.13 6.13 -3.47
C VAL A 15 -2.95 5.34 -4.02
N PHE A 16 -1.96 5.09 -3.17
CA PHE A 16 -0.73 4.41 -3.57
C PHE A 16 -0.78 2.94 -3.16
N PHE A 17 -0.43 2.05 -4.08
CA PHE A 17 -0.42 0.59 -3.90
C PHE A 17 1.01 0.06 -4.00
N GLY A 18 1.44 -0.74 -3.07
CA GLY A 18 2.73 -1.42 -3.09
C GLY A 18 2.73 -2.73 -2.27
N ASP A 19 3.50 -3.71 -2.60
CA ASP A 19 4.20 -3.92 -3.86
C ASP A 19 3.25 -4.59 -4.87
N THR A 20 3.27 -4.11 -6.08
CA THR A 20 2.38 -4.62 -7.13
C THR A 20 3.15 -5.30 -8.27
N THR A 21 4.50 -5.35 -8.18
CA THR A 21 5.30 -5.62 -9.37
C THR A 21 6.50 -6.55 -9.14
N VAL A 22 7.17 -6.47 -8.00
CA VAL A 22 8.50 -7.08 -7.83
C VAL A 22 8.52 -8.26 -6.87
N ASN A 23 8.01 -8.08 -5.65
CA ASN A 23 8.17 -9.08 -4.59
C ASN A 23 6.96 -10.00 -4.52
N VAL A 24 7.12 -11.26 -4.91
CA VAL A 24 6.02 -12.22 -5.04
C VAL A 24 5.41 -12.58 -3.68
N ASN A 25 6.25 -12.99 -2.74
CA ASN A 25 5.80 -13.36 -1.40
C ASN A 25 6.78 -12.82 -0.35
N PRO A 26 6.69 -11.52 -0.04
CA PRO A 26 7.62 -10.88 0.88
C PRO A 26 7.45 -11.40 2.30
N THR A 27 8.58 -11.49 3.01
CA THR A 27 8.61 -11.73 4.45
C THR A 27 8.13 -10.50 5.22
N ALA A 28 7.90 -10.63 6.52
CA ALA A 28 7.56 -9.48 7.37
C ALA A 28 8.64 -8.39 7.30
N GLU A 29 9.91 -8.76 7.34
CA GLU A 29 11.04 -7.84 7.25
C GLU A 29 11.09 -7.15 5.88
N GLU A 30 10.78 -7.89 4.81
CA GLU A 30 10.69 -7.31 3.47
C GLU A 30 9.51 -6.36 3.31
N LEU A 31 8.38 -6.65 3.97
CA LEU A 31 7.23 -5.74 4.03
C LEU A 31 7.57 -4.44 4.77
N VAL A 32 8.40 -4.52 5.80
CA VAL A 32 8.94 -3.31 6.46
C VAL A 32 9.72 -2.46 5.45
N ASP A 33 10.63 -3.06 4.70
CA ASP A 33 11.42 -2.36 3.68
C ASP A 33 10.53 -1.73 2.60
N ILE A 34 9.53 -2.47 2.12
CA ILE A 34 8.56 -1.97 1.15
C ILE A 34 7.81 -0.77 1.70
N THR A 35 7.38 -0.83 2.95
CA THR A 35 6.67 0.26 3.63
C THR A 35 7.54 1.52 3.73
N LEU A 36 8.81 1.36 4.08
CA LEU A 36 9.75 2.48 4.15
C LEU A 36 9.99 3.13 2.79
N LEU A 37 10.06 2.31 1.74
CA LEU A 37 10.17 2.80 0.36
C LEU A 37 8.93 3.60 -0.04
N LEU A 38 7.74 3.09 0.27
CA LEU A 38 6.48 3.78 0.00
C LEU A 38 6.40 5.11 0.75
N ASP A 39 6.74 5.13 2.03
CA ASP A 39 6.74 6.35 2.84
C ASP A 39 7.57 7.45 2.17
N ARG A 40 8.79 7.12 1.76
CA ARG A 40 9.68 8.09 1.10
C ARG A 40 9.18 8.53 -0.27
N ASN A 41 8.64 7.61 -1.07
CA ASN A 41 8.23 7.92 -2.44
C ASN A 41 6.91 8.68 -2.48
N VAL A 42 5.95 8.36 -1.62
CA VAL A 42 4.69 9.11 -1.51
C VAL A 42 4.95 10.56 -1.09
N LYS A 43 5.87 10.79 -0.19
CA LYS A 43 6.28 12.15 0.23
C LYS A 43 6.81 13.00 -0.93
N LYS A 44 7.40 12.39 -1.95
CA LYS A 44 7.85 13.11 -3.15
C LYS A 44 6.71 13.76 -3.95
N PHE A 45 5.48 13.31 -3.75
CA PHE A 45 4.28 13.93 -4.32
C PHE A 45 3.68 15.00 -3.41
N SER A 46 4.39 15.42 -2.38
CA SER A 46 3.92 16.38 -1.36
C SER A 46 2.67 15.89 -0.62
N ILE A 47 2.57 14.59 -0.42
CA ILE A 47 1.47 13.91 0.29
C ILE A 47 2.03 13.28 1.55
N GLN A 48 1.36 13.49 2.68
CA GLN A 48 1.68 12.79 3.93
C GLN A 48 1.17 11.35 3.84
N PRO A 49 2.05 10.34 3.87
CA PRO A 49 1.61 8.95 3.82
C PRO A 49 0.80 8.56 5.06
N ARG A 50 -0.33 7.92 4.83
CA ARG A 50 -1.16 7.25 5.84
C ARG A 50 -1.25 5.80 5.40
N ILE A 51 -0.44 4.94 6.01
CA ILE A 51 -0.11 3.62 5.48
C ILE A 51 -0.86 2.53 6.22
N ALA A 52 -1.63 1.73 5.51
CA ALA A 52 -2.29 0.53 6.03
C ALA A 52 -1.62 -0.73 5.46
N LEU A 53 -1.22 -1.64 6.34
CA LEU A 53 -0.77 -2.98 5.96
C LEU A 53 -1.98 -3.92 5.98
N LEU A 54 -2.30 -4.48 4.81
CA LEU A 54 -3.56 -5.15 4.55
C LEU A 54 -3.52 -6.67 4.76
N SER A 55 -4.62 -7.21 5.23
CA SER A 55 -4.93 -8.64 5.22
C SER A 55 -6.44 -8.84 5.22
N TYR A 56 -6.92 -10.08 5.35
CA TYR A 56 -8.33 -10.36 5.56
C TYR A 56 -8.76 -10.20 7.03
N SER A 57 -7.85 -9.81 7.90
CA SER A 57 -8.03 -9.68 9.35
C SER A 57 -7.91 -8.22 9.78
N ASN A 58 -8.62 -7.83 10.83
CA ASN A 58 -8.47 -6.52 11.48
C ASN A 58 -7.87 -6.71 12.88
N PHE A 59 -6.66 -6.21 13.11
CA PHE A 59 -6.00 -6.14 14.42
C PHE A 59 -6.07 -7.46 15.20
N GLY A 60 -5.77 -8.59 14.54
CA GLY A 60 -5.77 -9.90 15.15
C GLY A 60 -7.12 -10.62 15.22
N SER A 61 -8.15 -10.12 14.51
CA SER A 61 -9.47 -10.77 14.50
C SER A 61 -9.45 -12.17 13.90
N ASN A 62 -8.47 -12.48 13.08
CA ASN A 62 -8.24 -13.81 12.51
C ASN A 62 -6.79 -14.23 12.72
N GLU A 63 -6.59 -15.49 13.03
CA GLU A 63 -5.26 -16.10 13.05
C GLU A 63 -4.94 -16.69 11.68
N GLY A 64 -3.67 -16.82 11.38
CA GLY A 64 -3.19 -17.39 10.13
C GLY A 64 -1.85 -16.81 9.72
N PRO A 65 -1.16 -17.47 8.76
CA PRO A 65 0.20 -17.04 8.40
C PRO A 65 0.27 -15.63 7.79
N VAL A 66 -0.71 -15.24 6.99
CA VAL A 66 -0.73 -13.92 6.38
C VAL A 66 -1.02 -12.80 7.40
N PRO A 67 -2.11 -12.87 8.19
CA PRO A 67 -2.33 -11.87 9.24
C PRO A 67 -1.16 -11.76 10.23
N GLU A 68 -0.58 -12.88 10.64
CA GLU A 68 0.57 -12.90 11.56
C GLU A 68 1.80 -12.23 10.97
N LYS A 69 2.08 -12.48 9.69
CA LYS A 69 3.15 -11.81 8.96
C LYS A 69 2.94 -10.29 8.93
N ILE A 70 1.74 -9.86 8.63
CA ILE A 70 1.39 -8.43 8.60
C ILE A 70 1.55 -7.81 10.00
N ARG A 71 1.02 -8.43 11.03
CA ARG A 71 1.17 -7.93 12.42
C ARG A 71 2.63 -7.83 12.85
N LYS A 72 3.45 -8.82 12.46
CA LYS A 72 4.89 -8.77 12.74
C LYS A 72 5.55 -7.56 12.07
N ALA A 73 5.24 -7.30 10.81
CA ALA A 73 5.74 -6.13 10.09
C ALA A 73 5.32 -4.82 10.77
N VAL A 74 4.05 -4.71 11.18
CA VAL A 74 3.53 -3.54 11.89
C VAL A 74 4.26 -3.32 13.22
N ARG A 75 4.49 -4.39 14.00
CA ARG A 75 5.24 -4.28 15.25
C ARG A 75 6.65 -3.74 15.05
N ILE A 76 7.35 -4.26 14.03
CA ILE A 76 8.70 -3.78 13.71
C ILE A 76 8.66 -2.29 13.34
N LEU A 77 7.69 -1.89 12.53
CA LEU A 77 7.54 -0.48 12.12
C LEU A 77 7.23 0.42 13.33
N HIS A 78 6.32 0.00 14.21
CA HIS A 78 5.99 0.77 15.42
C HIS A 78 7.18 0.92 16.36
N ASP A 79 8.00 -0.13 16.51
CA ASP A 79 9.14 -0.13 17.41
C ASP A 79 10.33 0.65 16.85
N GLN A 80 10.64 0.46 15.57
CA GLN A 80 11.86 0.99 14.95
C GLN A 80 11.66 2.27 14.15
N HIS A 81 10.41 2.55 13.71
CA HIS A 81 10.07 3.73 12.91
C HIS A 81 8.81 4.42 13.45
N PRO A 82 8.82 4.92 14.70
CA PRO A 82 7.65 5.49 15.35
C PRO A 82 7.13 6.80 14.71
N ASP A 83 7.94 7.43 13.88
CA ASP A 83 7.60 8.65 13.14
C ASP A 83 6.73 8.40 11.90
N ILE A 84 6.63 7.16 11.44
CA ILE A 84 5.81 6.78 10.28
C ILE A 84 4.37 6.51 10.73
N MET A 85 3.41 7.12 10.02
CA MET A 85 1.99 6.88 10.27
C MET A 85 1.57 5.59 9.56
N VAL A 86 1.59 4.48 10.29
CA VAL A 86 1.30 3.14 9.80
C VAL A 86 0.54 2.33 10.82
N ASP A 87 -0.40 1.51 10.36
CA ASP A 87 -1.10 0.56 11.23
C ASP A 87 -1.57 -0.67 10.43
N GLY A 88 -2.02 -1.67 11.13
CA GLY A 88 -2.53 -2.95 10.62
C GLY A 88 -2.40 -4.04 11.68
N ASP A 89 -2.72 -5.28 11.37
CA ASP A 89 -3.34 -5.76 10.13
C ASP A 89 -4.74 -5.17 9.96
N MET A 90 -5.13 -4.94 8.73
CA MET A 90 -6.37 -4.23 8.43
C MET A 90 -6.98 -4.74 7.12
N GLN A 91 -8.29 -4.90 7.10
CA GLN A 91 -9.01 -5.19 5.86
C GLN A 91 -9.09 -3.95 4.98
N GLY A 92 -9.13 -4.15 3.66
CA GLY A 92 -9.09 -3.06 2.69
C GLY A 92 -10.23 -2.05 2.84
N ASN A 93 -11.44 -2.51 3.16
CA ASN A 93 -12.59 -1.62 3.37
C ASN A 93 -12.41 -0.71 4.61
N PHE A 94 -11.83 -1.22 5.69
CA PHE A 94 -11.50 -0.42 6.86
C PHE A 94 -10.40 0.60 6.58
N ALA A 95 -9.41 0.23 5.78
CA ALA A 95 -8.33 1.13 5.40
C ALA A 95 -8.83 2.37 4.65
N ILE A 96 -9.76 2.18 3.72
CA ILE A 96 -10.25 3.24 2.83
C ILE A 96 -11.41 4.03 3.44
N ASN A 97 -12.17 3.43 4.35
CA ASN A 97 -13.31 4.09 4.98
C ASN A 97 -12.95 4.52 6.39
N GLY A 98 -12.53 5.79 6.53
CA GLY A 98 -12.09 6.34 7.82
C GLY A 98 -13.18 6.34 8.90
N ALA A 99 -14.43 6.55 8.53
CA ALA A 99 -15.56 6.49 9.49
C ALA A 99 -15.74 5.06 10.01
N LEU A 100 -15.71 4.07 9.12
CA LEU A 100 -15.83 2.66 9.50
C LEU A 100 -14.69 2.24 10.45
N LEU A 101 -13.48 2.65 10.17
CA LEU A 101 -12.31 2.39 11.01
C LEU A 101 -12.49 3.04 12.39
N ASN A 102 -12.84 4.31 12.42
CA ASN A 102 -12.98 5.07 13.66
C ASN A 102 -14.10 4.52 14.54
N ASP A 103 -15.22 4.11 13.96
CA ASP A 103 -16.36 3.55 14.70
C ASP A 103 -16.05 2.19 15.35
N ASN A 104 -15.22 1.38 14.70
CA ASN A 104 -14.92 0.02 15.16
C ASN A 104 -13.57 -0.12 15.87
N TYR A 105 -12.56 0.64 15.43
CA TYR A 105 -11.19 0.56 15.95
C TYR A 105 -10.64 1.96 16.22
N PRO A 106 -11.25 2.73 17.14
CA PRO A 106 -10.83 4.11 17.41
C PRO A 106 -9.41 4.25 17.95
N PHE A 107 -8.81 3.15 18.45
CA PHE A 107 -7.43 3.12 18.92
C PHE A 107 -6.40 3.11 17.78
N SER A 108 -6.82 2.88 16.54
CA SER A 108 -5.91 2.81 15.40
C SER A 108 -5.14 4.11 15.22
N ARG A 109 -3.86 4.00 14.89
CA ARG A 109 -3.01 5.15 14.55
C ARG A 109 -3.46 5.86 13.28
N LEU A 110 -4.30 5.21 12.46
CA LEU A 110 -4.93 5.81 11.29
C LEU A 110 -6.32 6.40 11.57
N SER A 111 -6.77 6.36 12.81
CA SER A 111 -8.02 7.01 13.21
C SER A 111 -7.98 8.51 12.85
N GLY A 112 -9.08 9.03 12.30
CA GLY A 112 -9.18 10.43 11.87
C GLY A 112 -9.18 10.64 10.37
N GLY A 113 -9.03 9.59 9.56
CA GLY A 113 -9.12 9.69 8.11
C GLY A 113 -8.80 8.38 7.42
N PRO A 114 -9.05 8.27 6.10
CA PRO A 114 -8.70 7.07 5.35
C PRO A 114 -7.19 6.94 5.13
N ALA A 115 -6.73 5.72 4.94
CA ALA A 115 -5.40 5.48 4.42
C ALA A 115 -5.31 5.96 2.96
N ASN A 116 -4.13 6.41 2.58
CA ASN A 116 -3.83 6.78 1.19
C ASN A 116 -2.72 5.92 0.58
N THR A 117 -2.14 5.03 1.37
CA THR A 117 -1.05 4.15 0.95
C THR A 117 -1.33 2.75 1.49
N LEU A 118 -1.45 1.79 0.58
CA LEU A 118 -1.83 0.42 0.91
C LEU A 118 -0.67 -0.53 0.62
N VAL A 119 -0.26 -1.29 1.63
CA VAL A 119 0.75 -2.34 1.51
C VAL A 119 0.05 -3.69 1.49
N PHE A 120 0.23 -4.41 0.39
CA PHE A 120 -0.39 -5.70 0.18
C PHE A 120 0.49 -6.84 0.72
N PRO A 121 -0.11 -7.93 1.22
CA PRO A 121 0.65 -9.02 1.83
C PRO A 121 1.48 -9.82 0.83
N ASN A 122 1.12 -9.79 -0.45
CA ASN A 122 1.81 -10.48 -1.53
C ASN A 122 1.51 -9.80 -2.87
N LEU A 123 2.26 -10.20 -3.90
CA LEU A 123 2.14 -9.64 -5.23
C LEU A 123 0.75 -9.85 -5.84
N GLU A 124 0.20 -11.06 -5.68
CA GLU A 124 -1.09 -11.41 -6.27
C GLU A 124 -2.19 -10.48 -5.80
N SER A 125 -2.29 -10.23 -4.49
CA SER A 125 -3.32 -9.37 -3.92
C SER A 125 -3.22 -7.93 -4.43
N GLY A 126 -2.02 -7.37 -4.48
CA GLY A 126 -1.80 -6.01 -4.99
C GLY A 126 -2.06 -5.88 -6.47
N ASN A 127 -1.58 -6.84 -7.25
CA ASN A 127 -1.75 -6.87 -8.70
C ASN A 127 -3.22 -7.02 -9.08
N ILE A 128 -3.94 -7.95 -8.47
CA ILE A 128 -5.36 -8.16 -8.71
C ILE A 128 -6.16 -6.91 -8.32
N ALA A 129 -5.85 -6.34 -7.17
CA ALA A 129 -6.59 -5.18 -6.65
C ALA A 129 -6.49 -3.96 -7.57
N TYR A 130 -5.29 -3.58 -8.02
CA TYR A 130 -5.18 -2.39 -8.86
C TYR A 130 -5.84 -2.59 -10.23
N LYS A 131 -5.75 -3.77 -10.81
CA LYS A 131 -6.37 -4.08 -12.09
C LYS A 131 -7.90 -4.05 -12.02
N LEU A 132 -8.48 -4.63 -10.96
CA LEU A 132 -9.93 -4.58 -10.74
C LEU A 132 -10.42 -3.15 -10.50
N LEU A 133 -9.69 -2.37 -9.72
CA LEU A 133 -10.03 -0.98 -9.45
C LEU A 133 -9.98 -0.15 -10.74
N GLN A 134 -8.99 -0.38 -11.58
CA GLN A 134 -8.84 0.29 -12.88
C GLN A 134 -10.05 0.01 -13.78
N GLU A 135 -10.44 -1.26 -13.93
CA GLU A 135 -11.52 -1.66 -14.83
C GLU A 135 -12.92 -1.36 -14.27
N LEU A 136 -13.17 -1.68 -13.01
CA LEU A 136 -14.48 -1.54 -12.39
C LEU A 136 -14.72 -0.17 -11.78
N GLY A 137 -13.70 0.42 -11.18
CA GLY A 137 -13.78 1.69 -10.50
C GLY A 137 -13.46 2.90 -11.38
N GLY A 138 -13.02 2.68 -12.60
CA GLY A 138 -12.61 3.75 -13.51
C GLY A 138 -11.40 4.54 -13.04
N ALA A 139 -10.61 4.00 -12.12
CA ALA A 139 -9.41 4.66 -11.64
C ALA A 139 -8.31 4.61 -12.70
N GLU A 140 -7.58 5.71 -12.87
CA GLU A 140 -6.39 5.73 -13.70
C GLU A 140 -5.22 5.17 -12.90
N ALA A 141 -4.52 4.19 -13.46
CA ALA A 141 -3.33 3.60 -12.85
C ALA A 141 -2.07 4.22 -13.46
N ILE A 142 -1.25 4.84 -12.63
CA ILE A 142 0.02 5.42 -13.02
C ILE A 142 1.15 4.58 -12.42
N GLY A 143 1.95 3.97 -13.28
CA GLY A 143 3.04 3.11 -12.87
C GLY A 143 3.28 1.96 -13.87
N PRO A 144 4.01 0.91 -13.45
CA PRO A 144 4.63 0.79 -12.13
C PRO A 144 5.83 1.74 -11.97
N ILE A 145 5.92 2.33 -10.80
CA ILE A 145 7.09 3.13 -10.40
C ILE A 145 8.01 2.22 -9.58
N LEU A 146 9.24 2.02 -10.05
CA LEU A 146 10.21 1.22 -9.30
C LEU A 146 10.89 2.07 -8.24
N MET A 147 10.82 1.61 -7.00
CA MET A 147 11.39 2.26 -5.83
C MET A 147 12.66 1.54 -5.37
N GLY A 148 13.56 2.26 -4.72
CA GLY A 148 14.80 1.69 -4.16
C GLY A 148 15.96 1.63 -5.15
N LEU A 149 15.82 2.17 -6.34
CA LEU A 149 16.88 2.27 -7.34
C LEU A 149 17.60 3.62 -7.21
N LYS A 150 18.88 3.65 -7.63
CA LYS A 150 19.68 4.88 -7.63
C LYS A 150 19.19 5.92 -8.63
N LYS A 151 18.52 5.45 -9.70
CA LYS A 151 17.92 6.30 -10.74
C LYS A 151 16.49 5.84 -11.00
N PRO A 152 15.60 6.74 -11.41
CA PRO A 152 14.23 6.37 -11.77
C PRO A 152 14.22 5.38 -12.94
N VAL A 153 13.44 4.31 -12.79
CA VAL A 153 13.18 3.34 -13.85
C VAL A 153 11.68 3.11 -13.91
N HIS A 154 11.13 3.19 -15.10
CA HIS A 154 9.72 2.93 -15.36
C HIS A 154 9.59 1.70 -16.26
N ILE A 155 8.65 0.82 -15.93
CA ILE A 155 8.33 -0.34 -16.74
C ILE A 155 7.08 -0.02 -17.56
N VAL A 156 7.17 -0.21 -18.87
CA VAL A 156 6.07 0.00 -19.80
C VAL A 156 5.57 -1.36 -20.27
N GLN A 157 4.26 -1.57 -20.22
CA GLN A 157 3.64 -2.81 -20.67
C GLN A 157 3.29 -2.73 -22.16
N LEU A 158 3.17 -3.90 -22.81
CA LEU A 158 2.64 -4.00 -24.16
C LEU A 158 1.21 -3.42 -24.19
N GLY A 159 0.97 -2.51 -25.12
CA GLY A 159 -0.32 -1.83 -25.24
C GLY A 159 -0.45 -0.56 -24.39
N SER A 160 0.59 -0.14 -23.72
CA SER A 160 0.58 1.14 -22.99
C SER A 160 0.30 2.31 -23.92
N SER A 161 -0.59 3.20 -23.49
CA SER A 161 -0.89 4.43 -24.21
C SER A 161 0.26 5.45 -24.08
N VAL A 162 0.29 6.45 -24.97
CA VAL A 162 1.26 7.56 -24.89
C VAL A 162 1.19 8.26 -23.53
N ARG A 163 -0.02 8.42 -22.99
CA ARG A 163 -0.21 9.05 -21.68
C ARG A 163 0.42 8.24 -20.55
N GLU A 164 0.30 6.92 -20.59
CA GLU A 164 0.93 6.03 -19.60
C GLU A 164 2.46 6.04 -19.69
N ILE A 165 3.00 6.28 -20.88
CA ILE A 165 4.45 6.36 -21.10
C ILE A 165 5.00 7.72 -20.63
N VAL A 166 4.24 8.80 -20.80
CA VAL A 166 4.67 10.17 -20.48
C VAL A 166 4.47 10.49 -18.98
N ASN A 167 3.47 9.93 -18.33
CA ASN A 167 3.21 10.09 -16.91
C ASN A 167 4.05 9.14 -16.07
#